data_85caad4c4731411cc68020697b0c915c
#
_entry.id   85caad4c4731411cc68020697b0c915c
#
_cell.length_a   1.000
_cell.length_b   1.000
_cell.length_c   1.000
_cell.angle_alpha   90.00
_cell.angle_beta   90.00
_cell.angle_gamma   90.00
#
_symmetry.space_group_name_H-M   'P 1'
#
loop_
_entity.id
_entity.type
_entity.pdbx_description
1 polymer ?
#
loop_
_entity_poly.entity_id
_entity_poly.type
_entity_poly.pdbx_seq_one_letter_code
_entity_poly.pdbx_strand_id
1 'polypeptide(L)'
;AMEDYRIDIMIDKGPSARSIQIDLNPFTLVGATTRSGMLTAPLRARFGINMHLEYYDPETLQRIIKRSAMLMRVPIEDDAALEIARRSRGTPRIANSLLRRVRDFAQVKGNGTITCDIANLSLRALNIDQYGLDEIDNKILLTIIDKFKGGPVGLSTIGTAIGEDAGTIE
;
A
#
# COMPACT_ATOMS: atom_id res chain seq x y z
N ALA A 1 27.82 -8.59 6.75
CA ALA A 1 27.81 -7.27 6.05
C ALA A 1 27.47 -6.11 6.99
N MET A 2 26.53 -6.28 7.95
CA MET A 2 26.08 -5.17 8.81
C MET A 2 27.11 -4.78 9.89
N GLU A 3 28.00 -5.66 10.29
CA GLU A 3 29.01 -5.43 11.33
C GLU A 3 30.42 -5.36 10.76
N ASP A 4 30.71 -6.22 9.78
CA ASP A 4 32.07 -6.42 9.27
C ASP A 4 32.31 -5.70 7.94
N TYR A 5 31.31 -5.00 7.40
CA TYR A 5 31.36 -4.34 6.10
C TYR A 5 31.86 -5.27 4.97
N ARG A 6 31.45 -6.56 5.01
CA ARG A 6 31.83 -7.57 4.01
C ARG A 6 30.62 -8.34 3.53
N ILE A 7 30.58 -8.67 2.26
CA ILE A 7 29.57 -9.53 1.63
C ILE A 7 30.28 -10.71 1.01
N ASP A 8 29.79 -11.92 1.32
CA ASP A 8 30.18 -13.14 0.63
C ASP A 8 29.18 -13.42 -0.49
N ILE A 9 29.63 -13.43 -1.73
CA ILE A 9 28.84 -13.75 -2.93
C ILE A 9 29.20 -15.14 -3.39
N MET A 10 28.20 -16.03 -3.42
CA MET A 10 28.32 -17.36 -3.99
C MET A 10 28.22 -17.28 -5.52
N ILE A 11 29.27 -17.70 -6.25
CA ILE A 11 29.31 -17.61 -7.72
C ILE A 11 28.70 -18.85 -8.37
N ASP A 12 28.84 -20.03 -7.75
CA ASP A 12 28.37 -21.30 -8.29
C ASP A 12 27.43 -22.01 -7.29
N LYS A 13 26.58 -22.90 -7.84
CA LYS A 13 25.73 -23.81 -7.06
C LYS A 13 26.33 -25.23 -7.14
N GLY A 14 26.46 -25.88 -5.99
CA GLY A 14 26.88 -27.28 -5.91
C GLY A 14 28.17 -27.51 -5.10
N PRO A 15 28.76 -28.72 -5.16
CA PRO A 15 29.94 -29.07 -4.36
C PRO A 15 31.19 -28.25 -4.64
N SER A 16 31.23 -27.57 -5.79
CA SER A 16 32.35 -26.70 -6.24
C SER A 16 32.07 -25.21 -6.05
N ALA A 17 31.04 -24.87 -5.26
CA ALA A 17 30.67 -23.48 -5.03
C ALA A 17 31.84 -22.68 -4.46
N ARG A 18 32.18 -21.57 -5.13
CA ARG A 18 33.18 -20.61 -4.67
C ARG A 18 32.47 -19.38 -4.13
N SER A 19 32.95 -18.89 -2.98
CA SER A 19 32.54 -17.59 -2.45
C SER A 19 33.61 -16.54 -2.73
N ILE A 20 33.20 -15.38 -3.19
CA ILE A 20 34.05 -14.19 -3.24
C ILE A 20 33.60 -13.26 -2.13
N GLN A 21 34.54 -12.85 -1.30
CA GLN A 21 34.33 -11.84 -0.27
C GLN A 21 34.64 -10.45 -0.86
N ILE A 22 33.69 -9.55 -0.71
CA ILE A 22 33.80 -8.15 -1.15
C ILE A 22 33.77 -7.25 0.07
N ASP A 23 34.78 -6.42 0.23
CA ASP A 23 34.80 -5.38 1.25
C ASP A 23 33.89 -4.21 0.82
N LEU A 24 33.08 -3.71 1.75
CA LEU A 24 32.19 -2.58 1.55
C LEU A 24 32.71 -1.34 2.27
N ASN A 25 32.49 -0.18 1.68
CA ASN A 25 32.66 1.06 2.41
C ASN A 25 31.62 1.15 3.56
N PRO A 26 31.91 1.87 4.67
CA PRO A 26 30.92 2.14 5.71
C PRO A 26 29.63 2.71 5.12
N PHE A 27 28.48 2.16 5.52
CA PHE A 27 27.16 2.54 5.01
C PHE A 27 26.11 2.51 6.13
N THR A 28 25.04 3.24 5.93
CA THR A 28 23.84 3.15 6.78
C THR A 28 22.83 2.24 6.09
N LEU A 29 22.42 1.18 6.78
CA LEU A 29 21.40 0.28 6.28
C LEU A 29 20.02 0.71 6.78
N VAL A 30 19.10 0.90 5.85
CA VAL A 30 17.68 1.15 6.13
C VAL A 30 16.87 -0.01 5.56
N GLY A 31 16.04 -0.63 6.39
CA GLY A 31 15.14 -1.70 6.00
C GLY A 31 13.69 -1.34 6.32
N ALA A 32 12.76 -1.84 5.52
CA ALA A 32 11.33 -1.75 5.78
C ALA A 32 10.67 -3.11 5.52
N THR A 33 9.71 -3.47 6.34
CA THR A 33 8.93 -4.70 6.19
C THR A 33 7.53 -4.52 6.74
N THR A 34 6.56 -5.16 6.15
CA THR A 34 5.21 -5.30 6.69
C THR A 34 5.09 -6.52 7.62
N ARG A 35 6.09 -7.42 7.62
CA ARG A 35 6.11 -8.67 8.35
C ARG A 35 7.27 -8.72 9.36
N SER A 36 7.25 -7.83 10.34
CA SER A 36 8.31 -7.74 11.37
C SER A 36 8.49 -9.05 12.16
N GLY A 37 7.42 -9.84 12.32
CA GLY A 37 7.47 -11.16 12.96
C GLY A 37 8.30 -12.22 12.21
N MET A 38 8.52 -12.04 10.90
CA MET A 38 9.37 -12.94 10.11
C MET A 38 10.86 -12.61 10.21
N LEU A 39 11.21 -11.45 10.77
CA LEU A 39 12.60 -11.12 11.03
C LEU A 39 13.11 -11.89 12.25
N THR A 40 14.24 -12.59 12.09
CA THR A 40 14.87 -13.28 13.20
C THR A 40 15.32 -12.30 14.28
N ALA A 41 15.31 -12.72 15.53
CA ALA A 41 15.75 -11.89 16.65
C ALA A 41 17.18 -11.32 16.46
N PRO A 42 18.18 -12.10 16.00
CA PRO A 42 19.51 -11.58 15.71
C PRO A 42 19.53 -10.50 14.63
N LEU A 43 18.68 -10.63 13.59
CA LEU A 43 18.60 -9.61 12.54
C LEU A 43 17.99 -8.32 13.08
N ARG A 44 16.91 -8.40 13.86
CA ARG A 44 16.29 -7.22 14.49
C ARG A 44 17.25 -6.50 15.44
N ALA A 45 18.04 -7.25 16.23
CA ALA A 45 19.00 -6.68 17.18
C ALA A 45 20.12 -5.86 16.50
N ARG A 46 20.40 -6.13 15.23
CA ARG A 46 21.40 -5.39 14.44
C ARG A 46 20.92 -4.02 13.96
N PHE A 47 19.62 -3.77 13.97
CA PHE A 47 19.06 -2.44 13.69
C PHE A 47 18.97 -1.67 15.00
N GLY A 48 19.78 -0.63 15.14
CA GLY A 48 19.83 0.21 16.36
C GLY A 48 18.57 1.06 16.54
N ILE A 49 17.83 1.31 15.48
CA ILE A 49 16.60 2.11 15.49
C ILE A 49 15.48 1.30 14.84
N ASN A 50 14.41 1.06 15.61
CA ASN A 50 13.21 0.42 15.12
C ASN A 50 12.05 1.43 15.21
N MET A 51 11.40 1.68 14.11
CA MET A 51 10.25 2.59 14.02
C MET A 51 9.03 1.86 13.50
N HIS A 52 7.87 2.17 14.06
CA HIS A 52 6.59 1.75 13.54
C HIS A 52 5.96 2.90 12.75
N LEU A 53 5.47 2.61 11.55
CA LEU A 53 4.80 3.62 10.71
C LEU A 53 3.30 3.43 10.83
N GLU A 54 2.61 4.48 11.28
CA GLU A 54 1.16 4.53 11.35
C GLU A 54 0.54 4.92 10.01
N TYR A 55 -0.75 4.66 9.86
CA TYR A 55 -1.52 5.19 8.75
C TYR A 55 -1.62 6.70 8.82
N TYR A 56 -1.63 7.34 7.66
CA TYR A 56 -1.79 8.80 7.57
C TYR A 56 -3.24 9.21 7.82
N ASP A 57 -3.43 10.33 8.49
CA ASP A 57 -4.73 11.00 8.58
C ASP A 57 -5.15 11.60 7.22
N PRO A 58 -6.46 11.85 7.01
CA PRO A 58 -6.97 12.38 5.75
C PRO A 58 -6.38 13.76 5.39
N GLU A 59 -6.10 14.61 6.36
CA GLU A 59 -5.55 15.95 6.15
C GLU A 59 -4.12 15.89 5.62
N THR A 60 -3.31 15.00 6.17
CA THR A 60 -1.95 14.75 5.67
C THR A 60 -1.98 14.14 4.28
N LEU A 61 -2.87 13.18 4.01
CA LEU A 61 -3.05 12.61 2.67
C LEU A 61 -3.55 13.64 1.67
N GLN A 62 -4.45 14.55 2.05
CA GLN A 62 -4.89 15.66 1.21
C GLN A 62 -3.70 16.52 0.75
N ARG A 63 -2.79 16.86 1.67
CA ARG A 63 -1.55 17.62 1.34
C ARG A 63 -0.67 16.84 0.35
N ILE A 64 -0.54 15.53 0.52
CA ILE A 64 0.20 14.66 -0.40
C ILE A 64 -0.45 14.65 -1.78
N ILE A 65 -1.78 14.51 -1.84
CA ILE A 65 -2.57 14.52 -3.09
C ILE A 65 -2.42 15.85 -3.81
N LYS A 66 -2.57 16.98 -3.11
CA LYS A 66 -2.39 18.33 -3.69
C LYS A 66 -0.99 18.53 -4.27
N ARG A 67 0.05 18.10 -3.53
CA ARG A 67 1.43 18.11 -4.04
C ARG A 67 1.58 17.24 -5.29
N SER A 68 1.02 16.04 -5.28
CA SER A 68 1.09 15.12 -6.43
C SER A 68 0.33 15.66 -7.64
N ALA A 69 -0.85 16.27 -7.44
CA ALA A 69 -1.62 16.93 -8.49
C ALA A 69 -0.85 18.08 -9.13
N MET A 70 -0.18 18.91 -8.30
CA MET A 70 0.70 19.98 -8.77
C MET A 70 1.84 19.45 -9.65
N LEU A 71 2.51 18.37 -9.22
CA LEU A 71 3.59 17.71 -10.00
C LEU A 71 3.08 17.14 -11.32
N MET A 72 1.84 16.65 -11.36
CA MET A 72 1.17 16.17 -12.56
C MET A 72 0.57 17.31 -13.41
N ARG A 73 0.67 18.55 -12.96
CA ARG A 73 0.08 19.74 -13.60
C ARG A 73 -1.44 19.63 -13.82
N VAL A 74 -2.13 19.11 -12.82
CA VAL A 74 -3.59 18.94 -12.83
C VAL A 74 -4.20 19.79 -11.74
N PRO A 75 -5.09 20.75 -12.06
CA PRO A 75 -5.84 21.50 -11.07
C PRO A 75 -6.75 20.59 -10.26
N ILE A 76 -6.79 20.79 -8.94
CA ILE A 76 -7.64 20.01 -8.03
C ILE A 76 -8.22 20.94 -6.96
N GLU A 77 -9.51 20.78 -6.68
CA GLU A 77 -10.19 21.49 -5.59
C GLU A 77 -9.85 20.83 -4.24
N ASP A 78 -9.91 21.64 -3.17
CA ASP A 78 -9.51 21.20 -1.83
C ASP A 78 -10.43 20.10 -1.28
N ASP A 79 -11.73 20.20 -1.51
CA ASP A 79 -12.73 19.20 -1.13
C ASP A 79 -12.58 17.92 -1.95
N ALA A 80 -12.28 18.01 -3.25
CA ALA A 80 -11.96 16.85 -4.08
C ALA A 80 -10.71 16.10 -3.57
N ALA A 81 -9.67 16.84 -3.21
CA ALA A 81 -8.45 16.26 -2.65
C ALA A 81 -8.72 15.56 -1.30
N LEU A 82 -9.56 16.17 -0.45
CA LEU A 82 -9.96 15.58 0.82
C LEU A 82 -10.82 14.32 0.63
N GLU A 83 -11.73 14.32 -0.34
CA GLU A 83 -12.57 13.16 -0.66
C GLU A 83 -11.74 11.97 -1.13
N ILE A 84 -10.75 12.19 -2.01
CA ILE A 84 -9.81 11.15 -2.42
C ILE A 84 -8.98 10.67 -1.21
N ALA A 85 -8.54 11.58 -0.34
CA ALA A 85 -7.77 11.26 0.85
C ALA A 85 -8.53 10.34 1.81
N ARG A 86 -9.81 10.64 2.10
CA ARG A 86 -10.67 9.83 2.97
C ARG A 86 -10.82 8.40 2.48
N ARG A 87 -10.94 8.22 1.16
CA ARG A 87 -11.06 6.88 0.55
C ARG A 87 -9.72 6.18 0.28
N SER A 88 -8.61 6.77 0.74
CA SER A 88 -7.26 6.21 0.53
C SER A 88 -6.77 5.29 1.66
N ARG A 89 -7.61 4.98 2.64
CA ARG A 89 -7.31 4.06 3.74
C ARG A 89 -5.98 4.35 4.43
N GLY A 90 -5.66 5.63 4.66
CA GLY A 90 -4.43 6.05 5.35
C GLY A 90 -3.13 5.82 4.55
N THR A 91 -3.20 5.45 3.26
CA THR A 91 -2.03 5.00 2.49
C THR A 91 -1.70 5.93 1.33
N PRO A 92 -0.53 6.60 1.31
CA PRO A 92 -0.12 7.49 0.21
C PRO A 92 -0.06 6.81 -1.16
N ARG A 93 0.28 5.53 -1.21
CA ARG A 93 0.30 4.75 -2.45
C ARG A 93 -1.10 4.64 -3.06
N ILE A 94 -2.11 4.33 -2.24
CA ILE A 94 -3.51 4.26 -2.68
C ILE A 94 -3.98 5.66 -3.09
N ALA A 95 -3.72 6.69 -2.28
CA ALA A 95 -4.06 8.08 -2.59
C ALA A 95 -3.55 8.52 -3.96
N ASN A 96 -2.28 8.26 -4.25
CA ASN A 96 -1.69 8.58 -5.56
C ASN A 96 -2.25 7.71 -6.70
N SER A 97 -2.63 6.47 -6.43
CA SER A 97 -3.29 5.61 -7.43
C SER A 97 -4.68 6.14 -7.79
N LEU A 98 -5.48 6.47 -6.77
CA LEU A 98 -6.81 7.07 -6.95
C LEU A 98 -6.72 8.42 -7.69
N LEU A 99 -5.81 9.29 -7.28
CA LEU A 99 -5.60 10.58 -7.92
C LEU A 99 -5.33 10.44 -9.42
N ARG A 100 -4.49 9.49 -9.84
CA ARG A 100 -4.23 9.23 -11.27
C ARG A 100 -5.50 8.82 -12.01
N ARG A 101 -6.33 7.97 -11.42
CA ARG A 101 -7.60 7.54 -12.04
C ARG A 101 -8.59 8.70 -12.12
N VAL A 102 -8.75 9.45 -11.04
CA VAL A 102 -9.63 10.62 -11.00
C VAL A 102 -9.20 11.68 -12.02
N ARG A 103 -7.89 11.90 -12.19
CA ARG A 103 -7.34 12.76 -13.25
C ARG A 103 -7.82 12.31 -14.65
N ASP A 104 -7.72 11.02 -14.94
CA ASP A 104 -8.12 10.47 -16.23
C ASP A 104 -9.61 10.74 -16.49
N PHE A 105 -10.45 10.59 -15.47
CA PHE A 105 -11.87 10.97 -15.54
C PHE A 105 -12.05 12.49 -15.76
N ALA A 106 -11.30 13.33 -15.05
CA ALA A 106 -11.37 14.78 -15.21
C ALA A 106 -11.02 15.22 -16.63
N GLN A 107 -10.06 14.56 -17.27
CA GLN A 107 -9.67 14.82 -18.66
C GLN A 107 -10.71 14.35 -19.67
N VAL A 108 -11.37 13.21 -19.43
CA VAL A 108 -12.30 12.61 -20.39
C VAL A 108 -13.75 13.09 -20.20
N LYS A 109 -14.18 13.29 -18.95
CA LYS A 109 -15.57 13.62 -18.59
C LYS A 109 -15.75 15.07 -18.13
N GLY A 110 -14.67 15.78 -17.86
CA GLY A 110 -14.65 17.15 -17.38
C GLY A 110 -13.84 18.08 -18.27
N ASN A 111 -13.39 19.16 -17.68
CA ASN A 111 -12.54 20.19 -18.31
C ASN A 111 -11.05 20.07 -17.96
N GLY A 112 -10.65 18.93 -17.38
CA GLY A 112 -9.30 18.69 -16.90
C GLY A 112 -9.04 19.12 -15.43
N THR A 113 -10.03 19.75 -14.79
CA THR A 113 -9.96 20.09 -13.35
C THR A 113 -10.63 19.00 -12.52
N ILE A 114 -9.97 18.59 -11.45
CA ILE A 114 -10.55 17.62 -10.52
C ILE A 114 -11.44 18.37 -9.52
N THR A 115 -12.74 18.37 -9.77
CA THR A 115 -13.77 18.89 -8.86
C THR A 115 -14.26 17.74 -7.95
N CYS A 116 -14.97 18.09 -6.88
CA CYS A 116 -15.57 17.12 -5.97
C CYS A 116 -16.55 16.18 -6.69
N ASP A 117 -17.33 16.69 -7.64
CA ASP A 117 -18.26 15.88 -8.44
C ASP A 117 -17.53 14.86 -9.32
N ILE A 118 -16.46 15.29 -9.99
CA ILE A 118 -15.62 14.38 -10.80
C ILE A 118 -14.94 13.34 -9.92
N ALA A 119 -14.43 13.71 -8.75
CA ALA A 119 -13.84 12.78 -7.80
C ALA A 119 -14.86 11.71 -7.38
N ASN A 120 -16.05 12.12 -6.97
CA ASN A 120 -17.13 11.22 -6.58
C ASN A 120 -17.61 10.32 -7.73
N LEU A 121 -17.79 10.88 -8.93
CA LEU A 121 -18.13 10.11 -10.12
C LEU A 121 -17.10 9.03 -10.41
N SER A 122 -15.83 9.40 -10.38
CA SER A 122 -14.70 8.50 -10.67
C SER A 122 -14.61 7.37 -9.64
N LEU A 123 -14.68 7.70 -8.35
CA LEU A 123 -14.57 6.73 -7.27
C LEU A 123 -15.73 5.72 -7.28
N ARG A 124 -16.96 6.17 -7.60
CA ARG A 124 -18.10 5.28 -7.83
C ARG A 124 -17.89 4.37 -9.03
N ALA A 125 -17.38 4.90 -10.15
CA ALA A 125 -17.10 4.10 -11.34
C ALA A 125 -15.99 3.07 -11.13
N LEU A 126 -15.13 3.28 -10.13
CA LEU A 126 -14.09 2.34 -9.69
C LEU A 126 -14.59 1.37 -8.61
N ASN A 127 -15.88 1.38 -8.28
CA ASN A 127 -16.50 0.60 -7.21
C ASN A 127 -15.84 0.81 -5.83
N ILE A 128 -15.38 2.05 -5.57
CA ILE A 128 -14.81 2.44 -4.27
C ILE A 128 -15.89 3.18 -3.49
N ASP A 129 -16.27 2.62 -2.37
CA ASP A 129 -17.32 3.17 -1.52
C ASP A 129 -16.84 4.38 -0.67
N GLN A 130 -17.73 4.91 0.17
CA GLN A 130 -17.44 6.06 1.04
C GLN A 130 -16.35 5.80 2.08
N TYR A 131 -16.06 4.54 2.40
CA TYR A 131 -15.03 4.11 3.34
C TYR A 131 -13.71 3.76 2.65
N GLY A 132 -13.66 3.82 1.31
CA GLY A 132 -12.52 3.43 0.52
C GLY A 132 -12.40 1.92 0.30
N LEU A 133 -13.48 1.18 0.54
CA LEU A 133 -13.54 -0.26 0.31
C LEU A 133 -13.86 -0.54 -1.16
N ASP A 134 -13.17 -1.53 -1.71
CA ASP A 134 -13.40 -2.01 -3.06
C ASP A 134 -14.39 -3.21 -3.08
N GLU A 135 -14.60 -3.79 -4.25
CA GLU A 135 -15.54 -4.89 -4.45
C GLU A 135 -15.14 -6.14 -3.63
N ILE A 136 -13.84 -6.42 -3.53
CA ILE A 136 -13.35 -7.59 -2.77
C ILE A 136 -13.53 -7.34 -1.28
N ASP A 137 -13.19 -6.16 -0.79
CA ASP A 137 -13.39 -5.78 0.62
C ASP A 137 -14.86 -5.94 1.02
N ASN A 138 -15.78 -5.44 0.18
CA ASN A 138 -17.22 -5.54 0.43
C ASN A 138 -17.72 -6.99 0.39
N LYS A 139 -17.22 -7.83 -0.53
CA LYS A 139 -17.53 -9.27 -0.56
C LYS A 139 -17.08 -9.97 0.71
N ILE A 140 -15.88 -9.66 1.21
CA ILE A 140 -15.36 -10.20 2.47
C ILE A 140 -16.30 -9.83 3.62
N LEU A 141 -16.60 -8.54 3.79
CA LEU A 141 -17.46 -8.05 4.87
C LEU A 141 -18.87 -8.67 4.82
N LEU A 142 -19.51 -8.66 3.65
CA LEU A 142 -20.82 -9.27 3.48
C LEU A 142 -20.79 -10.77 3.77
N THR A 143 -19.75 -11.46 3.35
CA THR A 143 -19.58 -12.89 3.64
C THR A 143 -19.48 -13.15 5.15
N ILE A 144 -18.70 -12.33 5.87
CA ILE A 144 -18.57 -12.44 7.32
C ILE A 144 -19.92 -12.17 8.02
N ILE A 145 -20.64 -11.13 7.58
CA ILE A 145 -21.93 -10.76 8.18
C ILE A 145 -22.99 -11.82 7.88
N ASP A 146 -23.21 -12.15 6.61
CA ASP A 146 -24.34 -12.95 6.18
C ASP A 146 -24.13 -14.44 6.44
N LYS A 147 -22.97 -14.98 6.09
CA LYS A 147 -22.68 -16.42 6.21
C LYS A 147 -22.16 -16.81 7.59
N PHE A 148 -21.40 -15.95 8.24
CA PHE A 148 -20.76 -16.25 9.52
C PHE A 148 -21.29 -15.43 10.70
N LYS A 149 -22.36 -14.64 10.50
CA LYS A 149 -23.06 -13.84 11.54
C LYS A 149 -22.14 -12.93 12.35
N GLY A 150 -21.12 -12.37 11.70
CA GLY A 150 -20.11 -11.51 12.34
C GLY A 150 -19.12 -12.24 13.24
N GLY A 151 -19.12 -13.58 13.25
CA GLY A 151 -18.25 -14.40 14.09
C GLY A 151 -16.82 -14.51 13.51
N PRO A 152 -15.86 -15.02 14.31
CA PRO A 152 -14.53 -15.25 13.83
C PRO A 152 -14.50 -16.31 12.73
N VAL A 153 -13.79 -16.03 11.61
CA VAL A 153 -13.66 -16.93 10.48
C VAL A 153 -12.22 -16.96 9.99
N GLY A 154 -11.73 -18.14 9.64
CA GLY A 154 -10.37 -18.30 9.13
C GLY A 154 -10.20 -17.75 7.71
N LEU A 155 -8.99 -17.27 7.39
CA LEU A 155 -8.65 -16.68 6.10
C LEU A 155 -8.95 -17.63 4.92
N SER A 156 -8.59 -18.91 5.03
CA SER A 156 -8.86 -19.92 4.01
C SER A 156 -10.36 -20.18 3.79
N THR A 157 -11.16 -20.08 4.86
CA THR A 157 -12.62 -20.20 4.78
C THR A 157 -13.24 -19.03 4.06
N ILE A 158 -12.76 -17.81 4.33
CA ILE A 158 -13.20 -16.60 3.59
C ILE A 158 -12.83 -16.76 2.12
N GLY A 159 -11.57 -17.11 1.80
CA GLY A 159 -11.10 -17.30 0.43
C GLY A 159 -12.00 -18.26 -0.35
N THR A 160 -12.27 -19.43 0.23
CA THR A 160 -13.19 -20.40 -0.39
C THR A 160 -14.60 -19.83 -0.58
N ALA A 161 -15.10 -19.06 0.40
CA ALA A 161 -16.46 -18.53 0.37
C ALA A 161 -16.69 -17.41 -0.66
N ILE A 162 -15.65 -16.66 -1.02
CA ILE A 162 -15.68 -15.57 -2.02
C ILE A 162 -15.06 -15.96 -3.37
N GLY A 163 -14.41 -17.14 -3.45
CA GLY A 163 -13.77 -17.64 -4.66
C GLY A 163 -12.39 -17.00 -4.94
N GLU A 164 -11.67 -16.57 -3.91
CA GLU A 164 -10.37 -15.92 -4.01
C GLU A 164 -9.30 -16.71 -3.26
N ASP A 165 -8.04 -16.58 -3.69
CA ASP A 165 -6.90 -17.17 -2.99
C ASP A 165 -6.66 -16.48 -1.64
N ALA A 166 -6.30 -17.26 -0.61
CA ALA A 166 -5.99 -16.75 0.72
C ALA A 166 -4.88 -15.69 0.69
N GLY A 167 -3.90 -15.82 -0.23
CA GLY A 167 -2.83 -14.84 -0.42
C GLY A 167 -3.29 -13.52 -1.07
N THR A 168 -4.45 -13.50 -1.73
CA THR A 168 -5.06 -12.28 -2.28
C THR A 168 -5.78 -11.48 -1.20
N ILE A 169 -6.27 -12.17 -0.17
CA ILE A 169 -7.06 -11.59 0.91
C ILE A 169 -6.17 -11.09 2.06
N GLU A 170 -4.95 -11.65 2.23
CA GLU A 170 -3.97 -11.28 3.25
C GLU A 170 -3.35 -9.90 2.99
#